data_e37b928f49b5c9d5614666e3cef88c49
#
_entry.id   e37b928f49b5c9d5614666e3cef88c49
#
_cell.length_a   1.000
_cell.length_b   1.000
_cell.length_c   1.000
_cell.angle_alpha   90.00
_cell.angle_beta   90.00
_cell.angle_gamma   90.00
#
_symmetry.space_group_name_H-M   'P 1'
#
loop_
_entity.id
_entity.type
_entity.pdbx_description
1 polymer ?
#
loop_
_entity_poly.entity_id
_entity_poly.type
_entity_poly.pdbx_seq_one_letter_code
_entity_poly.pdbx_strand_id
1 'polypeptide(L)'
;LNTVVAAGLPETGFPRPGQFTAALEQSRSIWREYWNKSGVKLGDQFLERMWYHNLYFLNCATKDGATTPGLFANWSFNKIGTAWHGDYHMNYNTQQPFWVTFSSNHLEKNLPYVDLIEKLMPVSRRWAREYYELPGAYFPHSAYPVEMTMNPYPVPTWGWEICETPWAVQGLWWH
;
A
#
# COMPACT_ATOMS: atom_id res chain seq x y z
N LEU A 1 -26.12 -12.79 -12.78
CA LEU A 1 -26.36 -11.73 -11.77
C LEU A 1 -25.06 -10.97 -11.59
N ASN A 2 -24.97 -9.76 -12.19
CA ASN A 2 -23.83 -8.87 -11.99
C ASN A 2 -24.22 -7.91 -10.85
N THR A 3 -23.71 -8.19 -9.65
CA THR A 3 -23.86 -7.27 -8.53
C THR A 3 -22.64 -6.36 -8.50
N VAL A 4 -22.82 -5.09 -8.84
CA VAL A 4 -21.79 -4.06 -8.65
C VAL A 4 -22.12 -3.35 -7.34
N VAL A 5 -21.29 -3.51 -6.33
CA VAL A 5 -21.39 -2.72 -5.10
C VAL A 5 -20.53 -1.47 -5.31
N ALA A 6 -21.16 -0.35 -5.57
CA ALA A 6 -20.51 0.94 -5.70
C ALA A 6 -20.77 1.77 -4.44
N ALA A 7 -19.79 1.83 -3.55
CA ALA A 7 -19.80 2.78 -2.45
C ALA A 7 -18.97 4.01 -2.85
N GLY A 8 -19.64 5.18 -2.93
CA GLY A 8 -18.94 6.45 -3.12
C GLY A 8 -18.54 6.80 -4.56
N LEU A 9 -19.06 6.11 -5.55
CA LEU A 9 -18.90 6.53 -6.94
C LEU A 9 -19.84 7.70 -7.25
N PRO A 10 -19.39 8.70 -8.04
CA PRO A 10 -20.30 9.70 -8.58
C PRO A 10 -21.41 8.99 -9.39
N GLU A 11 -22.57 9.62 -9.53
CA GLU A 11 -23.79 9.11 -10.19
C GLU A 11 -23.59 8.75 -11.67
N THR A 12 -22.59 7.99 -11.99
CA THR A 12 -22.45 7.36 -13.31
C THR A 12 -23.20 6.04 -13.23
N GLY A 13 -24.39 6.02 -13.83
CA GLY A 13 -25.26 4.84 -13.85
C GLY A 13 -24.53 3.56 -14.26
N PHE A 14 -25.14 2.41 -14.00
CA PHE A 14 -24.60 1.10 -14.37
C PHE A 14 -24.10 1.08 -15.83
N PRO A 15 -22.96 0.41 -16.12
CA PRO A 15 -22.44 0.32 -17.46
C PRO A 15 -23.49 -0.22 -18.43
N ARG A 16 -23.75 0.48 -19.51
CA ARG A 16 -24.67 0.02 -20.56
C ARG A 16 -24.01 -1.16 -21.33
N PRO A 17 -24.78 -2.06 -21.94
CA PRO A 17 -24.25 -3.25 -22.62
C PRO A 17 -23.08 -2.98 -23.60
N GLY A 18 -23.08 -1.87 -24.33
CA GLY A 18 -21.99 -1.49 -25.24
C GLY A 18 -20.70 -0.99 -24.54
N GLN A 19 -20.76 -0.64 -23.27
CA GLN A 19 -19.61 -0.10 -22.52
C GLN A 19 -18.65 -1.18 -22.04
N PHE A 20 -19.10 -2.44 -21.92
CA PHE A 20 -18.24 -3.53 -21.47
C PHE A 20 -17.05 -3.76 -22.41
N THR A 21 -17.27 -3.78 -23.71
CA THR A 21 -16.20 -4.00 -24.69
C THR A 21 -15.16 -2.88 -24.61
N ALA A 22 -15.62 -1.62 -24.54
CA ALA A 22 -14.73 -0.47 -24.39
C ALA A 22 -13.92 -0.53 -23.08
N ALA A 23 -14.56 -0.86 -21.96
CA ALA A 23 -13.91 -1.02 -20.67
C ALA A 23 -12.89 -2.18 -20.67
N LEU A 24 -13.23 -3.28 -21.35
CA LEU A 24 -12.33 -4.42 -21.49
C LEU A 24 -11.07 -4.05 -22.32
N GLU A 25 -11.23 -3.35 -23.41
CA GLU A 25 -10.09 -2.91 -24.25
C GLU A 25 -9.22 -1.87 -23.52
N GLN A 26 -9.85 -0.95 -22.77
CA GLN A 26 -9.11 -0.03 -21.91
C GLN A 26 -8.31 -0.77 -20.84
N SER A 27 -8.92 -1.73 -20.15
CA SER A 27 -8.24 -2.58 -19.16
C SER A 27 -7.07 -3.33 -19.78
N ARG A 28 -7.25 -3.93 -20.96
CA ARG A 28 -6.19 -4.61 -21.70
C ARG A 28 -5.04 -3.68 -22.06
N SER A 29 -5.33 -2.45 -22.47
CA SER A 29 -4.30 -1.45 -22.77
C SER A 29 -3.47 -1.12 -21.54
N ILE A 30 -4.11 -0.82 -20.42
CA ILE A 30 -3.44 -0.52 -19.14
C ILE A 30 -2.55 -1.70 -18.70
N TRP A 31 -3.05 -2.95 -18.81
CA TRP A 31 -2.25 -4.12 -18.46
C TRP A 31 -1.09 -4.37 -19.42
N ARG A 32 -1.23 -4.08 -20.73
CA ARG A 32 -0.10 -4.16 -21.68
C ARG A 32 0.98 -3.14 -21.33
N GLU A 33 0.61 -1.91 -21.04
CA GLU A 33 1.57 -0.88 -20.61
C GLU A 33 2.31 -1.30 -19.34
N TYR A 34 1.60 -1.84 -18.38
CA TYR A 34 2.18 -2.36 -17.14
C TYR A 34 3.19 -3.47 -17.41
N TRP A 35 2.80 -4.51 -18.15
CA TRP A 35 3.66 -5.65 -18.44
C TRP A 35 4.81 -5.37 -19.41
N ASN A 36 4.73 -4.30 -20.17
CA ASN A 36 5.83 -3.88 -21.06
C ASN A 36 7.01 -3.24 -20.32
N LYS A 37 6.87 -2.88 -19.04
CA LYS A 37 7.93 -2.22 -18.28
C LYS A 37 9.02 -3.16 -17.83
N SER A 38 8.67 -4.40 -17.52
CA SER A 38 9.62 -5.41 -17.04
C SER A 38 9.08 -6.82 -17.22
N GLY A 39 10.01 -7.78 -17.28
CA GLY A 39 9.68 -9.18 -17.37
C GLY A 39 10.89 -10.04 -17.02
N VAL A 40 10.63 -11.26 -16.58
CA VAL A 40 11.65 -12.25 -16.29
C VAL A 40 11.38 -13.52 -17.05
N LYS A 41 12.45 -14.24 -17.41
CA LYS A 41 12.39 -15.61 -17.90
C LYS A 41 13.34 -16.45 -17.07
N LEU A 42 12.79 -17.37 -16.28
CA LEU A 42 13.55 -18.20 -15.36
C LEU A 42 13.52 -19.67 -15.79
N GLY A 43 14.56 -20.41 -15.44
CA GLY A 43 14.58 -21.86 -15.59
C GLY A 43 13.55 -22.56 -14.68
N ASP A 44 13.30 -22.01 -13.51
CA ASP A 44 12.24 -22.46 -12.60
C ASP A 44 10.93 -21.73 -12.90
N GLN A 45 9.99 -22.47 -13.46
CA GLN A 45 8.66 -21.96 -13.83
C GLN A 45 7.80 -21.58 -12.62
N PHE A 46 8.04 -22.16 -11.44
CA PHE A 46 7.32 -21.79 -10.23
C PHE A 46 7.74 -20.38 -9.78
N LEU A 47 9.06 -20.11 -9.71
CA LEU A 47 9.58 -18.78 -9.36
C LEU A 47 9.17 -17.72 -10.39
N GLU A 48 9.20 -18.07 -11.69
CA GLU A 48 8.72 -17.16 -12.75
C GLU A 48 7.26 -16.78 -12.53
N ARG A 49 6.38 -17.74 -12.27
CA ARG A 49 4.96 -17.48 -11.99
C ARG A 49 4.78 -16.65 -10.71
N MET A 50 5.54 -16.93 -9.66
CA MET A 50 5.48 -16.16 -8.42
C MET A 50 5.85 -14.69 -8.64
N TRP A 51 6.85 -14.41 -9.47
CA TRP A 51 7.22 -13.06 -9.83
C TRP A 51 6.06 -12.31 -10.52
N TYR A 52 5.45 -12.90 -11.55
CA TYR A 52 4.32 -12.29 -12.26
C TYR A 52 3.08 -12.16 -11.37
N HIS A 53 2.77 -13.15 -10.52
CA HIS A 53 1.64 -13.06 -9.60
C HIS A 53 1.81 -11.92 -8.59
N ASN A 54 2.99 -11.76 -8.02
CA ASN A 54 3.24 -10.69 -7.06
C ASN A 54 3.12 -9.31 -7.70
N LEU A 55 3.64 -9.12 -8.90
CA LEU A 55 3.44 -7.87 -9.65
C LEU A 55 1.98 -7.62 -10.04
N TYR A 56 1.25 -8.67 -10.39
CA TYR A 56 -0.19 -8.57 -10.61
C TYR A 56 -0.92 -8.07 -9.36
N PHE A 57 -0.66 -8.67 -8.21
CA PHE A 57 -1.26 -8.25 -6.94
C PHE A 57 -0.84 -6.84 -6.55
N LEU A 58 0.41 -6.48 -6.73
CA LEU A 58 0.88 -5.12 -6.51
C LEU A 58 0.07 -4.11 -7.33
N ASN A 59 -0.08 -4.35 -8.63
CA ASN A 59 -0.86 -3.46 -9.50
C ASN A 59 -2.35 -3.40 -9.14
N CYS A 60 -2.92 -4.50 -8.65
CA CYS A 60 -4.30 -4.52 -8.16
C CYS A 60 -4.47 -3.74 -6.85
N ALA A 61 -3.47 -3.80 -5.97
CA ALA A 61 -3.52 -3.20 -4.64
C ALA A 61 -3.10 -1.72 -4.63
N THR A 62 -2.22 -1.30 -5.55
CA THR A 62 -1.65 0.05 -5.58
C THR A 62 -2.20 0.84 -6.76
N LYS A 63 -2.90 1.93 -6.45
CA LYS A 63 -3.40 2.86 -7.46
C LYS A 63 -3.06 4.28 -7.06
N ASP A 64 -2.76 5.10 -8.04
CA ASP A 64 -2.51 6.52 -7.84
C ASP A 64 -3.70 7.19 -7.12
N GLY A 65 -3.40 7.99 -6.12
CA GLY A 65 -4.39 8.66 -5.27
C GLY A 65 -5.22 7.74 -4.35
N ALA A 66 -5.00 6.42 -4.38
CA ALA A 66 -5.68 5.49 -3.49
C ALA A 66 -4.94 5.32 -2.16
N THR A 67 -5.66 4.86 -1.16
CA THR A 67 -5.07 4.48 0.12
C THR A 67 -4.08 3.33 -0.07
N THR A 68 -2.94 3.45 0.55
CA THR A 68 -1.91 2.40 0.57
C THR A 68 -2.49 1.08 1.09
N PRO A 69 -2.14 -0.06 0.49
CA PRO A 69 -2.53 -1.35 1.04
C PRO A 69 -1.96 -1.54 2.44
N GLY A 70 -2.81 -2.00 3.37
CA GLY A 70 -2.41 -2.35 4.72
C GLY A 70 -1.77 -3.75 4.81
N LEU A 71 -1.68 -4.30 6.01
CA LEU A 71 -1.03 -5.59 6.31
C LEU A 71 -1.51 -6.76 5.41
N PHE A 72 -2.79 -6.77 5.05
CA PHE A 72 -3.38 -7.78 4.18
C PHE A 72 -3.76 -7.20 2.80
N ALA A 73 -3.04 -6.20 2.35
CA ALA A 73 -3.38 -5.43 1.16
C ALA A 73 -4.82 -4.87 1.25
N ASN A 74 -5.59 -5.01 0.17
CA ASN A 74 -6.98 -4.52 0.12
C ASN A 74 -7.99 -5.67 0.28
N TRP A 75 -7.54 -6.81 0.80
CA TRP A 75 -8.38 -7.99 1.00
C TRP A 75 -8.57 -8.26 2.48
N SER A 76 -9.77 -8.70 2.85
CA SER A 76 -10.00 -9.26 4.17
C SER A 76 -9.58 -10.74 4.17
N PHE A 77 -8.84 -11.13 5.20
CA PHE A 77 -8.45 -12.51 5.37
C PHE A 77 -9.58 -13.27 6.08
N ASN A 78 -10.19 -14.19 5.36
CA ASN A 78 -11.13 -15.19 5.87
C ASN A 78 -12.49 -14.67 6.41
N LYS A 79 -12.58 -13.45 6.92
CA LYS A 79 -13.81 -12.83 7.46
C LYS A 79 -13.64 -11.34 7.67
N ILE A 80 -14.73 -10.64 7.94
CA ILE A 80 -14.69 -9.27 8.46
C ILE A 80 -14.05 -9.31 9.86
N GLY A 81 -13.10 -8.43 10.13
CA GLY A 81 -12.31 -8.43 11.36
C GLY A 81 -11.01 -9.20 11.18
N THR A 82 -10.12 -8.64 10.40
CA THR A 82 -8.76 -9.16 10.16
C THR A 82 -7.92 -9.10 11.44
N ALA A 83 -6.94 -10.01 11.54
CA ALA A 83 -5.94 -9.95 12.59
C ALA A 83 -5.24 -8.59 12.56
N TRP A 84 -4.88 -8.08 13.74
CA TRP A 84 -4.26 -6.75 13.93
C TRP A 84 -5.01 -5.60 13.22
N HIS A 85 -6.32 -5.76 13.00
CA HIS A 85 -7.19 -4.78 12.36
C HIS A 85 -6.78 -4.36 10.93
N GLY A 86 -5.84 -5.08 10.31
CA GLY A 86 -5.32 -4.75 8.98
C GLY A 86 -4.55 -3.44 8.93
N ASP A 87 -3.91 -3.06 10.02
CA ASP A 87 -3.12 -1.83 10.16
C ASP A 87 -1.86 -1.80 9.27
N TYR A 88 -1.11 -0.72 9.38
CA TYR A 88 0.22 -0.60 8.78
C TYR A 88 1.27 -1.00 9.80
N HIS A 89 1.83 -2.20 9.65
CA HIS A 89 2.98 -2.64 10.44
C HIS A 89 4.25 -2.01 9.87
N MET A 90 4.73 -0.95 10.54
CA MET A 90 5.87 -0.16 10.06
C MET A 90 7.22 -0.82 10.32
N ASN A 91 7.24 -1.96 10.98
CA ASN A 91 8.47 -2.70 11.26
C ASN A 91 8.91 -3.68 10.15
N TYR A 92 8.16 -3.82 9.06
CA TYR A 92 8.51 -4.63 7.89
C TYR A 92 7.39 -4.65 6.84
N ASN A 93 6.19 -5.03 7.24
CA ASN A 93 5.10 -5.44 6.34
C ASN A 93 4.58 -4.31 5.47
N THR A 94 4.70 -3.06 5.93
CA THR A 94 4.30 -1.90 5.14
C THR A 94 5.34 -1.54 4.08
N GLN A 95 6.62 -1.66 4.38
CA GLN A 95 7.72 -1.29 3.48
C GLN A 95 8.01 -2.36 2.42
N GLN A 96 8.09 -3.61 2.85
CA GLN A 96 8.57 -4.71 2.02
C GLN A 96 7.80 -4.90 0.71
N PRO A 97 6.46 -4.80 0.63
CA PRO A 97 5.73 -4.95 -0.62
C PRO A 97 6.11 -3.92 -1.69
N PHE A 98 6.63 -2.77 -1.28
CA PHE A 98 7.04 -1.70 -2.20
C PHE A 98 8.48 -1.84 -2.73
N TRP A 99 9.32 -2.69 -2.15
CA TRP A 99 10.68 -2.88 -2.63
C TRP A 99 10.74 -3.38 -4.07
N VAL A 100 9.77 -4.19 -4.46
CA VAL A 100 9.67 -4.69 -5.84
C VAL A 100 9.39 -3.59 -6.86
N THR A 101 8.85 -2.44 -6.45
CA THR A 101 8.59 -1.32 -7.36
C THR A 101 9.87 -0.81 -8.01
N PHE A 102 10.96 -0.79 -7.25
CA PHE A 102 12.28 -0.36 -7.72
C PHE A 102 12.92 -1.39 -8.65
N SER A 103 12.95 -2.66 -8.24
CA SER A 103 13.59 -3.73 -9.00
C SER A 103 12.81 -4.16 -10.25
N SER A 104 11.51 -3.87 -10.31
CA SER A 104 10.64 -4.24 -11.44
C SER A 104 10.33 -3.09 -12.40
N ASN A 105 10.97 -1.92 -12.24
CA ASN A 105 10.71 -0.74 -13.07
C ASN A 105 9.25 -0.24 -13.02
N HIS A 106 8.61 -0.38 -11.85
CA HIS A 106 7.26 0.10 -11.58
C HIS A 106 7.26 1.19 -10.50
N LEU A 107 8.14 2.18 -10.64
CA LEU A 107 8.39 3.20 -9.62
C LEU A 107 7.11 3.97 -9.23
N GLU A 108 6.21 4.20 -10.18
CA GLU A 108 4.92 4.84 -9.92
C GLU A 108 4.05 4.08 -8.93
N LYS A 109 4.30 2.78 -8.72
CA LYS A 109 3.60 1.97 -7.72
C LYS A 109 4.10 2.21 -6.30
N ASN A 110 5.19 2.96 -6.13
CA ASN A 110 5.66 3.40 -4.82
C ASN A 110 4.96 4.69 -4.33
N LEU A 111 4.32 5.46 -5.20
CA LEU A 111 3.65 6.70 -4.84
C LEU A 111 2.65 6.57 -3.68
N PRO A 112 1.79 5.54 -3.59
CA PRO A 112 0.91 5.38 -2.44
C PRO A 112 1.65 5.23 -1.10
N TYR A 113 2.86 4.63 -1.11
CA TYR A 113 3.69 4.55 0.08
C TYR A 113 4.27 5.93 0.45
N VAL A 114 4.75 6.69 -0.52
CA VAL A 114 5.21 8.07 -0.31
C VAL A 114 4.10 8.91 0.32
N ASP A 115 2.90 8.87 -0.27
CA ASP A 115 1.71 9.57 0.24
C ASP A 115 1.35 9.15 1.67
N LEU A 116 1.48 7.86 2.01
CA LEU A 116 1.25 7.37 3.37
C LEU A 116 2.20 8.03 4.36
N ILE A 117 3.51 8.03 4.07
CA ILE A 117 4.52 8.61 4.97
C ILE A 117 4.31 10.12 5.10
N GLU A 118 3.98 10.81 4.02
CA GLU A 118 3.66 12.24 4.06
C GLU A 118 2.43 12.54 4.92
N LYS A 119 1.36 11.76 4.78
CA LYS A 119 0.13 11.90 5.58
C LYS A 119 0.35 11.62 7.06
N LEU A 120 1.26 10.71 7.40
CA LEU A 120 1.62 10.40 8.78
C LEU A 120 2.59 11.42 9.40
N MET A 121 3.27 12.24 8.61
CA MET A 121 4.31 13.15 9.08
C MET A 121 3.83 14.13 10.18
N PRO A 122 2.66 14.79 10.09
CA PRO A 122 2.21 15.71 11.13
C PRO A 122 2.05 15.04 12.49
N VAL A 123 1.42 13.86 12.53
CA VAL A 123 1.22 13.10 13.77
C VAL A 123 2.54 12.52 14.28
N SER A 124 3.41 12.05 13.39
CA SER A 124 4.73 11.54 13.74
C SER A 124 5.63 12.61 14.36
N ARG A 125 5.54 13.86 13.89
CA ARG A 125 6.22 15.01 14.51
C ARG A 125 5.67 15.35 15.89
N ARG A 126 4.34 15.22 16.07
CA ARG A 126 3.72 15.40 17.38
C ARG A 126 4.24 14.36 18.36
N TRP A 127 4.25 13.09 17.99
CA TRP A 127 4.74 12.00 18.85
C TRP A 127 6.21 12.14 19.20
N ALA A 128 7.08 12.54 18.27
CA ALA A 128 8.49 12.81 18.60
C ALA A 128 8.64 13.85 19.73
N ARG A 129 7.84 14.89 19.71
CA ARG A 129 7.83 15.90 20.77
C ARG A 129 7.23 15.41 22.07
N GLU A 130 6.09 14.73 22.01
CA GLU A 130 5.33 14.29 23.19
C GLU A 130 5.99 13.11 23.92
N TYR A 131 6.59 12.19 23.20
CA TYR A 131 7.22 11.00 23.81
C TYR A 131 8.69 11.13 24.09
N TYR A 132 9.41 11.87 23.29
CA TYR A 132 10.87 11.90 23.38
C TYR A 132 11.43 13.30 23.64
N GLU A 133 10.58 14.33 23.64
CA GLU A 133 10.97 15.74 23.78
C GLU A 133 12.02 16.16 22.73
N LEU A 134 11.98 15.52 21.55
CA LEU A 134 12.95 15.71 20.47
C LEU A 134 12.31 16.36 19.24
N PRO A 135 13.07 17.16 18.51
CA PRO A 135 12.68 17.57 17.17
C PRO A 135 12.74 16.37 16.21
N GLY A 136 11.95 16.40 15.14
CA GLY A 136 11.93 15.36 14.14
C GLY A 136 10.59 14.66 14.05
N ALA A 137 10.59 13.39 13.66
CA ALA A 137 9.41 12.57 13.55
C ALA A 137 9.67 11.18 14.15
N TYR A 138 8.63 10.57 14.70
CA TYR A 138 8.64 9.21 15.19
C TYR A 138 7.54 8.41 14.51
N PHE A 139 7.91 7.41 13.72
CA PHE A 139 7.00 6.47 13.12
C PHE A 139 6.90 5.24 14.01
N PRO A 140 5.71 4.92 14.54
CA PRO A 140 5.52 3.81 15.47
C PRO A 140 5.46 2.47 14.76
N HIS A 141 5.49 1.39 15.53
CA HIS A 141 5.30 0.02 15.06
C HIS A 141 4.03 -0.13 14.20
N SER A 142 2.93 0.44 14.63
CA SER A 142 1.66 0.41 13.90
C SER A 142 1.17 1.81 13.59
N ALA A 143 0.67 1.99 12.39
CA ALA A 143 0.09 3.23 11.92
C ALA A 143 -1.25 2.98 11.21
N TYR A 144 -1.98 4.06 10.92
CA TYR A 144 -3.23 4.04 10.17
C TYR A 144 -3.24 5.22 9.21
N PRO A 145 -3.95 5.15 8.06
CA PRO A 145 -3.96 6.22 7.06
C PRO A 145 -4.74 7.46 7.49
N VAL A 146 -5.29 7.44 8.69
CA VAL A 146 -6.01 8.56 9.30
C VAL A 146 -5.24 9.05 10.52
N GLU A 147 -5.46 10.29 10.91
CA GLU A 147 -4.83 10.84 12.10
C GLU A 147 -5.18 9.99 13.32
N MET A 148 -4.17 9.47 13.97
CA MET A 148 -4.34 8.78 15.25
C MET A 148 -4.41 9.83 16.35
N THR A 149 -5.57 9.95 16.95
CA THR A 149 -5.80 10.88 18.08
C THR A 149 -5.36 10.29 19.41
N MET A 150 -5.16 8.98 19.47
CA MET A 150 -4.69 8.26 20.65
C MET A 150 -3.25 7.79 20.44
N ASN A 151 -2.58 7.49 21.54
CA ASN A 151 -1.27 6.86 21.50
C ASN A 151 -1.30 5.64 20.58
N PRO A 152 -0.35 5.49 19.66
CA PRO A 152 -0.34 4.38 18.70
C PRO A 152 -0.35 3.02 19.38
N TYR A 153 0.23 2.93 20.56
CA TYR A 153 0.10 1.81 21.49
C TYR A 153 0.31 2.28 22.92
N PRO A 154 -0.27 1.59 23.89
CA PRO A 154 0.14 1.81 25.26
C PRO A 154 1.63 1.52 25.34
N VAL A 155 2.39 2.58 25.37
CA VAL A 155 3.78 2.51 25.80
C VAL A 155 3.79 1.64 27.06
N PRO A 156 4.56 0.56 27.16
CA PRO A 156 5.92 0.51 26.69
C PRO A 156 6.27 -0.65 25.73
N THR A 157 5.36 -1.56 25.41
CA THR A 157 5.78 -2.84 24.80
C THR A 157 6.17 -2.71 23.33
N TRP A 158 5.50 -1.86 22.55
CA TRP A 158 5.74 -1.66 21.13
C TRP A 158 6.09 -0.20 20.77
N GLY A 159 6.05 0.71 21.77
CA GLY A 159 6.25 2.13 21.56
C GLY A 159 7.72 2.56 21.45
N TRP A 160 8.67 1.68 21.77
CA TRP A 160 10.09 2.02 21.83
C TRP A 160 10.90 1.55 20.62
N GLU A 161 10.23 1.07 19.58
CA GLU A 161 10.87 0.66 18.34
C GLU A 161 11.22 1.90 17.51
N ILE A 162 12.34 2.52 17.81
CA ILE A 162 12.81 3.73 17.11
C ILE A 162 13.38 3.45 15.73
N CYS A 163 13.70 2.20 15.43
CA CYS A 163 14.27 1.76 14.16
C CYS A 163 13.28 1.85 12.98
N GLU A 164 11.97 1.88 13.24
CA GLU A 164 10.96 2.07 12.19
C GLU A 164 11.05 3.44 11.52
N THR A 165 11.48 4.47 12.25
CA THR A 165 11.57 5.82 11.71
C THR A 165 12.52 5.93 10.51
N PRO A 166 13.81 5.55 10.58
CA PRO A 166 14.67 5.52 9.41
C PRO A 166 14.19 4.53 8.35
N TRP A 167 13.58 3.42 8.75
CA TRP A 167 13.06 2.44 7.81
C TRP A 167 11.82 2.95 7.05
N ALA A 168 10.94 3.68 7.70
CA ALA A 168 9.79 4.30 7.04
C ALA A 168 10.23 5.28 5.93
N VAL A 169 11.30 6.05 6.15
CA VAL A 169 11.78 7.03 5.17
C VAL A 169 12.69 6.44 4.09
N GLN A 170 13.14 5.20 4.24
CA GLN A 170 14.00 4.54 3.26
C GLN A 170 13.34 4.47 1.87
N GLY A 171 12.04 4.11 1.82
CA GLY A 171 11.29 4.04 0.58
C GLY A 171 11.11 5.39 -0.13
N LEU A 172 11.17 6.51 0.61
CA LEU A 172 11.20 7.85 0.05
C LEU A 172 12.56 8.18 -0.54
N TRP A 173 13.61 7.79 0.17
CA TRP A 173 14.99 8.00 -0.29
C TRP A 173 15.29 7.28 -1.61
N TRP A 174 14.72 6.10 -1.79
CA TRP A 174 14.88 5.32 -3.03
C TRP A 174 14.00 5.82 -4.18
N HIS A 175 12.87 6.46 -3.87
CA HIS A 175 11.97 7.05 -4.86
C HIS A 175 12.55 8.32 -5.48
#